data_108f2dbb30674255bc23cbafff248e47
#
_entry.id   108f2dbb30674255bc23cbafff248e47
#
_cell.length_a   1.000
_cell.length_b   1.000
_cell.length_c   1.000
_cell.angle_alpha   90.00
_cell.angle_beta   90.00
_cell.angle_gamma   90.00
#
_symmetry.space_group_name_H-M   'P 1'
#
loop_
_entity.id
_entity.type
_entity.pdbx_description
1 polymer ?
#
loop_
_entity_poly.entity_id
_entity_poly.type
_entity_poly.pdbx_seq_one_letter_code
_entity_poly.pdbx_strand_id
1 'polypeptide(L)'
;NVQINNKNVKLYRDISYGKGMPHRKLDIITPADMSNDTKLPVIFWMHGGGFIAGDKQYKNQLLSRIAEQGYIIVNVNYALAPQYKYPTPLVQLNQAVKFVKENKHELPIDFDQVVIGGDSAGAQLTSQYVAMQTNEDLRDEMHFEQQFKPSQIKAAVFFGGFYNMKTVRATEFPRIQLFMKSYTGTSHWET
;
A
#
# COMPACT_ATOMS: atom_id res chain seq x y z
N ASN A 1 -12.97 -15.65 -4.21
CA ASN A 1 -11.91 -15.48 -3.20
C ASN A 1 -10.73 -16.38 -3.53
N VAL A 2 -9.56 -15.79 -3.72
CA VAL A 2 -8.32 -16.53 -3.89
C VAL A 2 -7.95 -17.17 -2.56
N GLN A 3 -7.80 -18.49 -2.52
CA GLN A 3 -7.37 -19.19 -1.32
C GLN A 3 -5.86 -19.07 -1.14
N ILE A 4 -5.41 -18.88 0.10
CA ILE A 4 -4.00 -19.05 0.47
C ILE A 4 -3.79 -20.51 0.86
N ASN A 5 -2.79 -21.14 0.25
CA ASN A 5 -2.34 -22.47 0.64
C ASN A 5 -1.02 -22.35 1.44
N ASN A 6 -1.13 -21.86 2.67
CA ASN A 6 -0.01 -21.72 3.59
C ASN A 6 -0.49 -21.94 5.04
N LYS A 7 -0.09 -23.06 5.64
CA LYS A 7 -0.48 -23.47 7.00
C LYS A 7 0.19 -22.64 8.10
N ASN A 8 1.27 -21.95 7.76
CA ASN A 8 2.11 -21.23 8.71
C ASN A 8 1.65 -19.78 8.93
N VAL A 9 0.52 -19.41 8.35
CA VAL A 9 -0.04 -18.05 8.48
C VAL A 9 -1.54 -18.08 8.79
N LYS A 10 -2.02 -16.98 9.37
CA LYS A 10 -3.46 -16.64 9.48
C LYS A 10 -3.77 -15.48 8.58
N LEU A 11 -4.88 -15.55 7.87
CA LEU A 11 -5.38 -14.50 6.99
C LEU A 11 -6.71 -13.96 7.51
N TYR A 12 -6.73 -12.66 7.79
CA TYR A 12 -7.93 -11.89 8.15
C TYR A 12 -8.33 -11.05 6.95
N ARG A 13 -9.48 -11.37 6.35
CA ARG A 13 -9.93 -10.77 5.09
C ARG A 13 -10.90 -9.62 5.28
N ASP A 14 -10.85 -8.71 4.32
CA ASP A 14 -11.88 -7.70 4.08
C ASP A 14 -12.20 -6.81 5.29
N ILE A 15 -11.19 -6.54 6.10
CA ILE A 15 -11.30 -5.60 7.21
C ILE A 15 -11.54 -4.21 6.66
N SER A 16 -12.64 -3.57 7.08
CA SER A 16 -12.97 -2.21 6.65
C SER A 16 -12.17 -1.18 7.42
N TYR A 17 -11.43 -0.32 6.73
CA TYR A 17 -10.71 0.78 7.34
C TYR A 17 -11.39 2.15 7.16
N GLY A 18 -12.65 2.16 6.71
CA GLY A 18 -13.44 3.39 6.59
C GLY A 18 -14.79 3.19 5.91
N LYS A 19 -15.61 4.23 5.94
CA LYS A 19 -16.96 4.27 5.34
C LYS A 19 -17.01 5.25 4.18
N GLY A 20 -18.02 5.13 3.33
CA GLY A 20 -18.41 6.15 2.34
C GLY A 20 -17.65 6.14 1.02
N MET A 21 -16.55 5.39 0.87
CA MET A 21 -15.86 5.21 -0.42
C MET A 21 -15.65 3.72 -0.69
N PRO A 22 -15.64 3.29 -1.96
CA PRO A 22 -15.41 1.89 -2.29
C PRO A 22 -13.95 1.48 -2.01
N HIS A 23 -13.72 0.18 -1.99
CA HIS A 23 -12.41 -0.45 -1.85
C HIS A 23 -11.66 -0.11 -0.55
N ARG A 24 -12.32 0.44 0.47
CA ARG A 24 -11.75 0.64 1.81
C ARG A 24 -11.69 -0.67 2.61
N LYS A 25 -11.00 -1.64 2.04
CA LYS A 25 -10.77 -2.96 2.61
C LYS A 25 -9.29 -3.27 2.64
N LEU A 26 -8.86 -3.94 3.68
CA LEU A 26 -7.52 -4.49 3.79
C LEU A 26 -7.58 -5.93 4.25
N ASP A 27 -6.54 -6.69 3.94
CA ASP A 27 -6.29 -8.00 4.52
C ASP A 27 -5.08 -7.92 5.45
N ILE A 28 -5.14 -8.67 6.54
CA ILE A 28 -4.00 -8.83 7.44
C ILE A 28 -3.55 -10.27 7.40
N ILE A 29 -2.24 -10.47 7.22
CA ILE A 29 -1.61 -11.80 7.24
C ILE A 29 -0.60 -11.80 8.38
N THR A 30 -0.71 -12.78 9.26
CA THR A 30 0.18 -12.96 10.41
C THR A 30 0.82 -14.34 10.40
N PRO A 31 1.98 -14.52 11.03
CA PRO A 31 2.42 -15.88 11.38
C PRO A 31 1.33 -16.63 12.16
N ALA A 32 1.21 -17.95 11.94
CA ALA A 32 0.22 -18.76 12.66
C ALA A 32 0.55 -18.88 14.15
N ASP A 33 1.84 -19.03 14.45
CA ASP A 33 2.38 -19.21 15.81
C ASP A 33 3.00 -17.91 16.33
N MET A 34 2.17 -16.88 16.43
CA MET A 34 2.58 -15.57 16.89
C MET A 34 2.36 -15.45 18.41
N SER A 35 3.41 -15.09 19.14
CA SER A 35 3.30 -14.73 20.56
C SER A 35 2.81 -13.28 20.70
N ASN A 36 1.90 -13.05 21.64
CA ASN A 36 1.45 -11.69 21.96
C ASN A 36 2.50 -10.87 22.73
N ASP A 37 3.52 -11.55 23.29
CA ASP A 37 4.58 -10.90 24.06
C ASP A 37 5.70 -10.34 23.20
N THR A 38 5.78 -10.74 21.94
CA THR A 38 6.80 -10.28 20.99
C THR A 38 6.17 -9.49 19.86
N LYS A 39 6.52 -8.21 19.75
CA LYS A 39 6.09 -7.37 18.64
C LYS A 39 6.84 -7.74 17.37
N LEU A 40 6.12 -7.72 16.23
CA LEU A 40 6.64 -8.04 14.91
C LEU A 40 6.66 -6.80 14.01
N PRO A 41 7.63 -6.71 13.09
CA PRO A 41 7.64 -5.68 12.07
C PRO A 41 6.41 -5.79 11.17
N VAL A 42 5.98 -4.67 10.63
CA VAL A 42 4.80 -4.58 9.76
C VAL A 42 5.20 -4.16 8.35
N ILE A 43 4.55 -4.77 7.37
CA ILE A 43 4.67 -4.41 5.95
C ILE A 43 3.30 -3.94 5.45
N PHE A 44 3.22 -2.68 5.00
CA PHE A 44 2.07 -2.16 4.27
C PHE A 44 2.31 -2.35 2.77
N TRP A 45 1.37 -3.01 2.10
CA TRP A 45 1.48 -3.33 0.68
C TRP A 45 0.31 -2.80 -0.12
N MET A 46 0.60 -2.23 -1.31
CA MET A 46 -0.39 -1.86 -2.31
C MET A 46 -0.16 -2.61 -3.62
N HIS A 47 -1.23 -3.16 -4.17
CA HIS A 47 -1.20 -3.94 -5.41
C HIS A 47 -1.03 -3.07 -6.65
N GLY A 48 -0.52 -3.68 -7.74
CA GLY A 48 -0.51 -3.11 -9.08
C GLY A 48 -1.86 -3.23 -9.80
N GLY A 49 -1.87 -2.82 -11.05
CA GLY A 49 -3.04 -2.88 -11.93
C GLY A 49 -3.30 -1.57 -12.69
N GLY A 50 -2.26 -0.78 -12.94
CA GLY A 50 -2.33 0.45 -13.72
C GLY A 50 -3.25 1.52 -13.14
N PHE A 51 -3.51 1.49 -11.84
CA PHE A 51 -4.47 2.33 -11.10
C PHE A 51 -5.94 2.09 -11.45
N ILE A 52 -6.24 1.27 -12.45
CA ILE A 52 -7.59 1.05 -12.99
C ILE A 52 -8.14 -0.35 -12.71
N ALA A 53 -7.30 -1.25 -12.23
CA ALA A 53 -7.63 -2.66 -11.97
C ALA A 53 -6.82 -3.21 -10.81
N GLY A 54 -7.08 -4.47 -10.46
CA GLY A 54 -6.36 -5.20 -9.41
C GLY A 54 -7.18 -5.32 -8.13
N ASP A 55 -6.70 -6.19 -7.25
CA ASP A 55 -7.24 -6.41 -5.93
C ASP A 55 -6.16 -7.02 -5.04
N LYS A 56 -6.18 -6.67 -3.75
CA LYS A 56 -5.25 -7.17 -2.74
C LYS A 56 -5.15 -8.70 -2.69
N GLN A 57 -6.28 -9.39 -2.90
CA GLN A 57 -6.33 -10.86 -2.80
C GLN A 57 -5.35 -11.58 -3.73
N TYR A 58 -5.00 -10.99 -4.88
CA TYR A 58 -4.08 -11.60 -5.83
C TYR A 58 -2.62 -11.62 -5.33
N LYS A 59 -2.29 -10.85 -4.30
CA LYS A 59 -0.96 -10.82 -3.68
C LYS A 59 -0.87 -11.65 -2.41
N ASN A 60 -1.99 -12.05 -1.83
CA ASN A 60 -2.02 -12.74 -0.55
C ASN A 60 -1.16 -14.01 -0.51
N GLN A 61 -1.10 -14.79 -1.60
CA GLN A 61 -0.27 -16.00 -1.67
C GLN A 61 1.24 -15.66 -1.60
N LEU A 62 1.67 -14.62 -2.30
CA LEU A 62 3.06 -14.15 -2.25
C LEU A 62 3.38 -13.58 -0.86
N LEU A 63 2.53 -12.69 -0.37
CA LEU A 63 2.73 -12.01 0.91
C LEU A 63 2.67 -12.96 2.10
N SER A 64 1.93 -14.07 2.00
CA SER A 64 1.89 -15.09 3.04
C SER A 64 3.26 -15.74 3.29
N ARG A 65 4.08 -15.88 2.24
CA ARG A 65 5.45 -16.41 2.35
C ARG A 65 6.39 -15.45 3.08
N ILE A 66 6.09 -14.17 3.02
CA ILE A 66 6.83 -13.16 3.78
C ILE A 66 6.34 -13.14 5.24
N ALA A 67 5.03 -13.22 5.45
CA ALA A 67 4.45 -13.24 6.79
C ALA A 67 4.96 -14.41 7.63
N GLU A 68 5.10 -15.61 7.05
CA GLU A 68 5.62 -16.78 7.77
C GLU A 68 7.06 -16.62 8.28
N GLN A 69 7.80 -15.63 7.76
CA GLN A 69 9.15 -15.31 8.23
C GLN A 69 9.16 -14.34 9.43
N GLY A 70 8.01 -14.03 10.00
CA GLY A 70 7.91 -13.19 11.20
C GLY A 70 7.49 -11.74 10.92
N TYR A 71 6.69 -11.50 9.89
CA TYR A 71 6.15 -10.19 9.56
C TYR A 71 4.62 -10.17 9.66
N ILE A 72 4.06 -9.06 10.11
CA ILE A 72 2.64 -8.77 9.95
C ILE A 72 2.46 -8.00 8.65
N ILE A 73 1.65 -8.53 7.74
CA ILE A 73 1.36 -7.89 6.46
C ILE A 73 0.00 -7.19 6.54
N VAL A 74 -0.04 -5.94 6.12
CA VAL A 74 -1.26 -5.17 5.88
C VAL A 74 -1.37 -4.91 4.39
N ASN A 75 -2.22 -5.67 3.72
CA ASN A 75 -2.40 -5.63 2.27
C ASN A 75 -3.64 -4.80 1.93
N VAL A 76 -3.44 -3.64 1.31
CA VAL A 76 -4.43 -2.57 1.23
C VAL A 76 -5.05 -2.49 -0.16
N ASN A 77 -6.38 -2.54 -0.23
CA ASN A 77 -7.13 -2.13 -1.42
C ASN A 77 -7.32 -0.61 -1.44
N TYR A 78 -7.43 -0.07 -2.64
CA TYR A 78 -7.69 1.34 -2.89
C TYR A 78 -8.67 1.54 -4.04
N ALA A 79 -9.32 2.70 -4.08
CA ALA A 79 -10.28 3.05 -5.11
C ALA A 79 -9.60 3.27 -6.46
N LEU A 80 -10.23 2.75 -7.52
CA LEU A 80 -9.64 2.66 -8.85
C LEU A 80 -10.08 3.83 -9.74
N ALA A 81 -9.15 4.26 -10.60
CA ALA A 81 -9.43 5.21 -11.67
C ALA A 81 -10.24 4.55 -12.80
N PRO A 82 -10.93 5.30 -13.65
CA PRO A 82 -11.01 6.77 -13.69
C PRO A 82 -12.01 7.38 -12.70
N GLN A 83 -12.80 6.56 -12.00
CA GLN A 83 -13.82 7.04 -11.07
C GLN A 83 -13.20 7.78 -9.87
N TYR A 84 -12.09 7.24 -9.37
CA TYR A 84 -11.32 7.82 -8.28
C TYR A 84 -9.89 8.09 -8.74
N LYS A 85 -9.56 9.37 -8.82
CA LYS A 85 -8.28 9.86 -9.35
C LYS A 85 -7.28 10.17 -8.24
N TYR A 86 -6.09 10.52 -8.64
CA TYR A 86 -5.07 11.12 -7.79
C TYR A 86 -5.67 12.33 -7.01
N PRO A 87 -5.43 12.48 -5.74
CA PRO A 87 -4.60 11.64 -4.86
C PRO A 87 -5.39 10.61 -4.03
N THR A 88 -6.60 10.22 -4.43
CA THR A 88 -7.49 9.34 -3.64
C THR A 88 -6.81 8.07 -3.12
N PRO A 89 -6.03 7.29 -3.90
CA PRO A 89 -5.38 6.10 -3.39
C PRO A 89 -4.39 6.40 -2.26
N LEU A 90 -3.68 7.54 -2.31
CA LEU A 90 -2.76 7.96 -1.25
C LEU A 90 -3.50 8.35 0.04
N VAL A 91 -4.61 9.07 -0.09
CA VAL A 91 -5.50 9.38 1.04
C VAL A 91 -5.97 8.10 1.72
N GLN A 92 -6.39 7.12 0.92
CA GLN A 92 -6.87 5.84 1.45
C GLN A 92 -5.75 5.02 2.11
N LEU A 93 -4.53 5.02 1.56
CA LEU A 93 -3.40 4.37 2.22
C LEU A 93 -3.11 5.02 3.58
N ASN A 94 -3.13 6.36 3.64
CA ASN A 94 -2.91 7.07 4.92
C ASN A 94 -3.99 6.73 5.95
N GLN A 95 -5.25 6.61 5.51
CA GLN A 95 -6.37 6.20 6.36
C GLN A 95 -6.23 4.74 6.84
N ALA A 96 -5.80 3.83 5.95
CA ALA A 96 -5.55 2.43 6.31
C ALA A 96 -4.44 2.31 7.36
N VAL A 97 -3.34 3.05 7.19
CA VAL A 97 -2.25 3.10 8.16
C VAL A 97 -2.74 3.63 9.51
N LYS A 98 -3.47 4.75 9.50
CA LYS A 98 -4.04 5.33 10.72
C LYS A 98 -4.97 4.35 11.43
N PHE A 99 -5.86 3.69 10.68
CA PHE A 99 -6.76 2.66 11.21
C PHE A 99 -5.99 1.53 11.92
N VAL A 100 -4.93 0.99 11.30
CA VAL A 100 -4.12 -0.09 11.90
C VAL A 100 -3.41 0.40 13.16
N LYS A 101 -2.91 1.63 13.18
CA LYS A 101 -2.28 2.23 14.38
C LYS A 101 -3.25 2.44 15.52
N GLU A 102 -4.47 2.87 15.23
CA GLU A 102 -5.52 3.07 16.24
C GLU A 102 -6.01 1.74 16.83
N ASN A 103 -6.00 0.67 16.05
CA ASN A 103 -6.37 -0.68 16.46
C ASN A 103 -5.17 -1.56 16.86
N LYS A 104 -4.06 -0.95 17.25
CA LYS A 104 -2.78 -1.62 17.60
C LYS A 104 -2.87 -2.64 18.72
N HIS A 105 -3.91 -2.61 19.53
CA HIS A 105 -4.08 -3.55 20.65
C HIS A 105 -4.54 -4.95 20.20
N GLU A 106 -5.01 -5.10 18.97
CA GLU A 106 -5.48 -6.37 18.45
C GLU A 106 -4.34 -7.25 17.91
N LEU A 107 -3.19 -6.64 17.58
CA LEU A 107 -2.03 -7.33 17.01
C LEU A 107 -0.72 -6.78 17.58
N PRO A 108 0.29 -7.64 17.84
CA PRO A 108 1.58 -7.24 18.39
C PRO A 108 2.48 -6.61 17.31
N ILE A 109 2.10 -5.46 16.79
CA ILE A 109 2.86 -4.74 15.76
C ILE A 109 3.91 -3.83 16.40
N ASP A 110 5.14 -3.90 15.89
CA ASP A 110 6.20 -2.95 16.17
C ASP A 110 6.20 -1.84 15.12
N PHE A 111 5.59 -0.70 15.47
CA PHE A 111 5.54 0.47 14.58
C PHE A 111 6.87 1.24 14.48
N ASP A 112 7.92 0.81 15.18
CA ASP A 112 9.28 1.29 14.96
C ASP A 112 10.02 0.47 13.89
N GLN A 113 9.40 -0.57 13.35
CA GLN A 113 9.91 -1.43 12.28
C GLN A 113 8.89 -1.54 11.13
N VAL A 114 8.73 -0.46 10.39
CA VAL A 114 7.76 -0.36 9.29
C VAL A 114 8.45 -0.52 7.95
N VAL A 115 7.87 -1.36 7.10
CA VAL A 115 8.22 -1.50 5.68
C VAL A 115 7.00 -1.07 4.86
N ILE A 116 7.24 -0.31 3.81
CA ILE A 116 6.19 0.15 2.90
C ILE A 116 6.55 -0.28 1.49
N GLY A 117 5.63 -0.93 0.79
CA GLY A 117 5.92 -1.43 -0.54
C GLY A 117 4.70 -1.71 -1.41
N GLY A 118 4.99 -2.06 -2.64
CA GLY A 118 3.98 -2.37 -3.64
C GLY A 118 4.58 -2.84 -4.95
N ASP A 119 3.72 -3.19 -5.88
CA ASP A 119 4.13 -3.59 -7.23
C ASP A 119 3.47 -2.71 -8.29
N SER A 120 4.21 -2.38 -9.36
CA SER A 120 3.77 -1.59 -10.52
C SER A 120 3.12 -0.26 -10.07
N ALA A 121 1.84 -0.03 -10.37
CA ALA A 121 1.10 1.15 -9.89
C ALA A 121 1.14 1.28 -8.35
N GLY A 122 1.07 0.16 -7.62
CA GLY A 122 1.21 0.14 -6.16
C GLY A 122 2.60 0.56 -5.70
N ALA A 123 3.66 0.23 -6.44
CA ALA A 123 5.02 0.71 -6.16
C ALA A 123 5.13 2.23 -6.35
N GLN A 124 4.53 2.76 -7.40
CA GLN A 124 4.48 4.21 -7.62
C GLN A 124 3.75 4.92 -6.47
N LEU A 125 2.57 4.42 -6.07
CA LEU A 125 1.79 4.97 -4.96
C LEU A 125 2.58 4.94 -3.65
N THR A 126 3.18 3.82 -3.31
CA THR A 126 3.93 3.66 -2.05
C THR A 126 5.23 4.43 -2.05
N SER A 127 5.89 4.63 -3.20
CA SER A 127 7.07 5.49 -3.31
C SER A 127 6.74 6.95 -2.98
N GLN A 128 5.62 7.47 -3.50
CA GLN A 128 5.15 8.80 -3.17
C GLN A 128 4.73 8.89 -1.69
N TYR A 129 4.06 7.86 -1.17
CA TYR A 129 3.68 7.82 0.23
C TYR A 129 4.89 7.88 1.18
N VAL A 130 5.95 7.13 0.89
CA VAL A 130 7.21 7.20 1.66
C VAL A 130 7.82 8.60 1.58
N ALA A 131 7.84 9.21 0.39
CA ALA A 131 8.31 10.58 0.23
C ALA A 131 7.51 11.58 1.10
N MET A 132 6.18 11.44 1.14
CA MET A 132 5.32 12.27 1.99
C MET A 132 5.56 12.06 3.48
N GLN A 133 5.92 10.85 3.91
CA GLN A 133 6.26 10.59 5.32
C GLN A 133 7.62 11.16 5.72
N THR A 134 8.56 11.28 4.78
CA THR A 134 9.96 11.65 5.04
C THR A 134 10.32 13.08 4.62
N ASN A 135 9.48 13.75 3.84
CA ASN A 135 9.68 15.12 3.38
C ASN A 135 8.51 16.00 3.86
N GLU A 136 8.81 16.95 4.73
CA GLU A 136 7.82 17.84 5.34
C GLU A 136 7.19 18.78 4.32
N ASP A 137 7.99 19.40 3.46
CA ASP A 137 7.48 20.34 2.45
C ASP A 137 6.48 19.67 1.51
N LEU A 138 6.80 18.46 1.02
CA LEU A 138 5.89 17.68 0.18
C LEU A 138 4.61 17.30 0.92
N ARG A 139 4.72 16.89 2.18
CA ARG A 139 3.58 16.52 3.01
C ARG A 139 2.64 17.70 3.24
N ASP A 140 3.20 18.87 3.53
CA ASP A 140 2.44 20.10 3.76
C ASP A 140 1.76 20.59 2.49
N GLU A 141 2.45 20.55 1.34
CA GLU A 141 1.87 20.85 0.03
C GLU A 141 0.67 19.96 -0.28
N MET A 142 0.76 18.69 0.05
CA MET A 142 -0.31 17.71 -0.18
C MET A 142 -1.36 17.65 0.93
N HIS A 143 -1.19 18.41 2.01
CA HIS A 143 -2.10 18.43 3.18
C HIS A 143 -2.33 17.06 3.81
N PHE A 144 -1.27 16.27 3.99
CA PHE A 144 -1.33 14.96 4.62
C PHE A 144 -0.87 14.98 6.08
N GLU A 145 -1.57 14.22 6.92
CA GLU A 145 -1.14 13.94 8.29
C GLU A 145 0.01 12.90 8.27
N GLN A 146 1.11 13.22 8.94
CA GLN A 146 2.22 12.28 9.10
C GLN A 146 1.81 11.11 10.00
N GLN A 147 2.02 9.89 9.51
CA GLN A 147 1.74 8.67 10.29
C GLN A 147 3.02 8.06 10.88
N PHE A 148 4.15 8.20 10.20
CA PHE A 148 5.44 7.65 10.63
C PHE A 148 6.52 8.72 10.62
N LYS A 149 7.37 8.73 11.66
CA LYS A 149 8.65 9.43 11.61
C LYS A 149 9.57 8.70 10.63
N PRO A 150 10.50 9.41 9.95
CA PRO A 150 11.46 8.76 9.05
C PRO A 150 12.21 7.59 9.69
N SER A 151 12.54 7.69 10.97
CA SER A 151 13.25 6.64 11.73
C SER A 151 12.45 5.35 11.92
N GLN A 152 11.13 5.38 11.78
CA GLN A 152 10.26 4.21 11.90
C GLN A 152 10.16 3.40 10.61
N ILE A 153 10.43 4.02 9.45
CA ILE A 153 10.42 3.36 8.14
C ILE A 153 11.79 2.76 7.89
N LYS A 154 11.90 1.42 8.03
CA LYS A 154 13.18 0.71 7.91
C LYS A 154 13.52 0.31 6.49
N ALA A 155 12.51 0.12 5.64
CA ALA A 155 12.71 -0.20 4.25
C ALA A 155 11.51 0.23 3.40
N ALA A 156 11.78 0.44 2.11
CA ALA A 156 10.78 0.60 1.07
C ALA A 156 11.06 -0.43 -0.03
N VAL A 157 10.03 -1.12 -0.51
CA VAL A 157 10.15 -2.21 -1.48
C VAL A 157 9.25 -1.92 -2.67
N PHE A 158 9.85 -1.58 -3.81
CA PHE A 158 9.14 -1.14 -5.00
C PHE A 158 9.44 -2.06 -6.19
N PHE A 159 8.50 -2.94 -6.54
CA PHE A 159 8.63 -3.83 -7.68
C PHE A 159 8.03 -3.24 -8.95
N GLY A 160 8.87 -2.96 -9.95
CA GLY A 160 8.44 -2.58 -11.29
C GLY A 160 7.63 -1.29 -11.35
N GLY A 161 7.89 -0.36 -10.47
CA GLY A 161 7.24 0.94 -10.45
C GLY A 161 7.83 1.91 -11.48
N PHE A 162 7.12 3.02 -11.71
CA PHE A 162 7.56 4.10 -12.56
C PHE A 162 7.55 5.41 -11.76
N TYR A 163 8.67 6.11 -11.75
CA TYR A 163 8.92 7.20 -10.80
C TYR A 163 9.22 8.53 -11.48
N ASN A 164 9.93 8.51 -12.60
CA ASN A 164 10.17 9.71 -13.40
C ASN A 164 9.18 9.75 -14.57
N MET A 165 8.15 10.58 -14.45
CA MET A 165 7.04 10.64 -15.39
C MET A 165 7.48 11.05 -16.81
N LYS A 166 8.50 11.87 -16.96
CA LYS A 166 9.04 12.25 -18.27
C LYS A 166 9.66 11.06 -19.00
N THR A 167 10.49 10.27 -18.29
CA THR A 167 11.08 9.07 -18.90
C THR A 167 10.06 7.98 -19.11
N VAL A 168 9.10 7.82 -18.21
CA VAL A 168 7.99 6.87 -18.37
C VAL A 168 7.19 7.14 -19.64
N ARG A 169 6.87 8.41 -19.93
CA ARG A 169 6.19 8.77 -21.17
C ARG A 169 6.99 8.34 -22.40
N ALA A 170 8.30 8.48 -22.38
CA ALA A 170 9.19 8.14 -23.48
C ALA A 170 9.39 6.63 -23.68
N THR A 171 9.03 5.78 -22.71
CA THR A 171 9.24 4.30 -22.79
C THR A 171 8.26 3.60 -23.71
N GLU A 172 7.17 4.25 -24.12
CA GLU A 172 6.08 3.63 -24.89
C GLU A 172 5.52 2.36 -24.23
N PHE A 173 5.64 2.23 -22.91
CA PHE A 173 5.08 1.10 -22.17
C PHE A 173 3.60 0.90 -22.54
N PRO A 174 3.17 -0.34 -22.86
CA PRO A 174 1.82 -0.58 -23.34
C PRO A 174 0.75 0.02 -22.41
N ARG A 175 -0.18 0.79 -23.00
CA ARG A 175 -1.28 1.45 -22.30
C ARG A 175 -0.89 2.50 -21.24
N ILE A 176 0.37 2.91 -21.16
CA ILE A 176 0.80 3.89 -20.13
C ILE A 176 -0.02 5.20 -20.21
N GLN A 177 -0.35 5.66 -21.40
CA GLN A 177 -1.18 6.85 -21.60
C GLN A 177 -2.58 6.67 -21.00
N LEU A 178 -3.18 5.49 -21.19
CA LEU A 178 -4.49 5.17 -20.63
C LEU A 178 -4.43 5.17 -19.10
N PHE A 179 -3.45 4.48 -18.51
CA PHE A 179 -3.30 4.38 -17.07
C PHE A 179 -3.11 5.74 -16.41
N MET A 180 -2.15 6.51 -16.93
CA MET A 180 -1.82 7.81 -16.36
C MET A 180 -2.93 8.84 -16.55
N LYS A 181 -3.54 8.92 -17.74
CA LYS A 181 -4.69 9.81 -17.98
C LYS A 181 -5.87 9.43 -17.10
N SER A 182 -6.15 8.16 -16.91
CA SER A 182 -7.22 7.68 -16.02
C SER A 182 -6.97 8.09 -14.59
N TYR A 183 -5.73 7.92 -14.09
CA TYR A 183 -5.35 8.19 -12.72
C TYR A 183 -5.24 9.68 -12.42
N THR A 184 -4.56 10.46 -13.26
CA THR A 184 -4.35 11.90 -13.03
C THR A 184 -5.50 12.78 -13.50
N GLY A 185 -6.28 12.30 -14.47
CA GLY A 185 -7.35 13.06 -15.12
C GLY A 185 -6.88 13.98 -16.23
N THR A 186 -5.58 13.97 -16.55
CA THR A 186 -4.99 14.81 -17.61
C THR A 186 -4.12 13.99 -18.55
N SER A 187 -3.94 14.47 -19.78
CA SER A 187 -2.97 13.93 -20.72
C SER A 187 -1.55 14.51 -20.53
N HIS A 188 -1.41 15.54 -19.71
CA HIS A 188 -0.14 16.19 -19.34
C HIS A 188 0.30 15.80 -17.94
N TRP A 189 0.37 14.49 -17.69
CA TRP A 189 0.64 13.91 -16.38
C TRP A 189 2.13 13.88 -16.01
N GLU A 190 2.99 14.30 -16.89
CA GLU A 190 4.44 14.39 -16.68
C GLU A 190 4.91 15.71 -16.05
N THR A 191 3.98 16.67 -15.86
CA THR A 191 4.28 18.01 -15.33
C THR A 191 3.92 18.15 -13.86
#